data_75de787e44aad2a69510efeffcf29f8e
#
_entry.id   75de787e44aad2a69510efeffcf29f8e
#
_cell.length_a   1.000
_cell.length_b   1.000
_cell.length_c   1.000
_cell.angle_alpha   90.00
_cell.angle_beta   90.00
_cell.angle_gamma   90.00
#
_symmetry.space_group_name_H-M   'P 1'
#
loop_
_entity.id
_entity.type
_entity.pdbx_description
1 polymer ?
#
loop_
_entity_poly.entity_id
_entity_poly.type
_entity_poly.pdbx_seq_one_letter_code
_entity_poly.pdbx_strand_id
1 'polypeptide(L)'
;MDDHLVTIRLTGVRATGFHGVFDFERREGQEFVVDAELDVRRPALVDDLATTVDYGGLADALVADVERDPVDLIETLAERLAATCLGRPFVERATVTVHKPNAPIGVPFGDVTVTCTRRNL
;
A
#
# COMPACT_ATOMS: atom_id res chain seq x y z
N MET A 1 0.67 19.90 -23.39
CA MET A 1 -0.02 19.07 -23.02
C MET A 1 -0.34 19.10 -21.65
N ASP A 2 -1.44 19.18 -21.28
CA ASP A 2 -1.74 19.33 -19.96
C ASP A 2 -2.06 18.03 -19.37
N ASP A 3 -1.15 17.56 -18.62
CA ASP A 3 -1.40 16.34 -17.92
C ASP A 3 -2.12 16.70 -16.65
N HIS A 4 -3.39 16.39 -16.62
CA HIS A 4 -4.12 16.55 -15.39
C HIS A 4 -3.76 15.40 -14.48
N LEU A 5 -3.12 15.71 -13.37
CA LEU A 5 -2.85 14.76 -12.31
C LEU A 5 -3.79 15.03 -11.16
N VAL A 6 -4.42 13.99 -10.67
CA VAL A 6 -5.16 14.05 -9.40
C VAL A 6 -4.50 13.12 -8.43
N THR A 7 -4.60 13.42 -7.15
CA THR A 7 -4.09 12.56 -6.08
C THR A 7 -5.25 11.85 -5.43
N ILE A 8 -5.17 10.53 -5.40
CA ILE A 8 -6.13 9.71 -4.66
C ILE A 8 -5.42 9.17 -3.44
N ARG A 9 -5.99 9.35 -2.27
CA ARG A 9 -5.47 8.78 -1.02
C ARG A 9 -6.46 7.76 -0.50
N LEU A 10 -5.97 6.54 -0.29
CA LEU A 10 -6.70 5.47 0.35
C LEU A 10 -6.00 5.20 1.66
N THR A 11 -6.64 5.49 2.77
CA THR A 11 -5.98 5.47 4.08
C THR A 11 -6.64 4.48 5.01
N GLY A 12 -5.82 3.89 5.90
CA GLY A 12 -6.33 3.04 6.97
C GLY A 12 -6.83 1.69 6.53
N VAL A 13 -6.30 1.15 5.42
CA VAL A 13 -6.64 -0.20 4.99
C VAL A 13 -5.99 -1.20 5.94
N ARG A 14 -6.81 -2.04 6.57
CA ARG A 14 -6.35 -2.97 7.61
C ARG A 14 -6.40 -4.38 7.10
N ALA A 15 -5.36 -5.14 7.43
CA ALA A 15 -5.31 -6.56 7.10
C ALA A 15 -4.36 -7.26 8.06
N THR A 16 -4.58 -8.54 8.30
CA THR A 16 -3.69 -9.37 9.09
C THR A 16 -2.65 -9.99 8.18
N GLY A 17 -1.39 -9.85 8.53
CA GLY A 17 -0.28 -10.48 7.83
C GLY A 17 0.63 -11.21 8.80
N PHE A 18 1.47 -12.10 8.24
CA PHE A 18 2.37 -12.94 9.02
C PHE A 18 3.82 -12.57 8.70
N HIS A 19 4.07 -11.26 8.56
CA HIS A 19 5.37 -10.71 8.20
C HIS A 19 6.18 -10.39 9.45
N GLY A 20 7.49 -10.61 9.38
CA GLY A 20 8.41 -10.28 10.44
C GLY A 20 9.56 -11.25 10.51
N VAL A 21 10.63 -10.85 11.20
CA VAL A 21 11.83 -11.68 11.35
C VAL A 21 11.72 -12.70 12.48
N PHE A 22 10.79 -12.49 13.42
CA PHE A 22 10.65 -13.40 14.57
C PHE A 22 9.66 -14.52 14.27
N ASP A 23 9.95 -15.71 14.79
CA ASP A 23 9.10 -16.89 14.58
C ASP A 23 7.66 -16.66 15.03
N PHE A 24 7.47 -15.97 16.16
CA PHE A 24 6.11 -15.76 16.67
C PHE A 24 5.30 -14.85 15.74
N GLU A 25 5.96 -13.91 15.06
CA GLU A 25 5.26 -13.06 14.06
C GLU A 25 4.74 -13.89 12.90
N ARG A 26 5.52 -14.88 12.49
CA ARG A 26 5.15 -15.82 11.42
C ARG A 26 4.02 -16.75 11.82
N ARG A 27 3.94 -17.12 13.09
CA ARG A 27 2.90 -18.04 13.57
C ARG A 27 1.61 -17.35 13.92
N GLU A 28 1.70 -16.22 14.59
CA GLU A 28 0.53 -15.57 15.18
C GLU A 28 -0.06 -14.50 14.28
N GLY A 29 0.77 -13.86 13.47
CA GLY A 29 0.33 -12.75 12.64
C GLY A 29 0.03 -11.50 13.45
N GLN A 30 -0.26 -10.42 12.74
CA GLN A 30 -0.61 -9.17 13.39
C GLN A 30 -1.30 -8.26 12.38
N GLU A 31 -1.98 -7.24 12.89
CA GLU A 31 -2.61 -6.25 12.03
C GLU A 31 -1.59 -5.30 11.45
N PHE A 32 -1.66 -5.11 10.15
CA PHE A 32 -0.95 -4.05 9.44
C PHE A 32 -1.96 -3.03 8.93
N VAL A 33 -1.56 -1.78 8.85
CA VAL A 33 -2.39 -0.71 8.30
C VAL A 33 -1.64 -0.13 7.11
N VAL A 34 -2.33 0.06 6.01
CA VAL A 34 -1.74 0.53 4.76
C VAL A 34 -2.41 1.81 4.31
N ASP A 35 -1.59 2.81 4.00
CA ASP A 35 -2.02 4.03 3.33
C ASP A 35 -1.40 4.04 1.94
N ALA A 36 -2.18 4.39 0.93
CA ALA A 36 -1.68 4.52 -0.43
C ALA A 36 -2.06 5.89 -0.98
N GLU A 37 -1.07 6.59 -1.52
CA GLU A 37 -1.28 7.85 -2.21
C GLU A 37 -0.86 7.67 -3.66
N LEU A 38 -1.78 7.95 -4.58
CA LEU A 38 -1.58 7.72 -6.00
C LEU A 38 -1.69 9.04 -6.75
N ASP A 39 -0.70 9.32 -7.60
CA ASP A 39 -0.83 10.37 -8.60
C ASP A 39 -1.39 9.71 -9.85
N VAL A 40 -2.60 10.11 -10.24
CA VAL A 40 -3.38 9.49 -11.30
C VAL A 40 -3.52 10.47 -12.45
N ARG A 41 -3.12 10.03 -13.63
CA ARG A 41 -3.24 10.85 -14.83
C ARG A 41 -4.64 10.72 -15.39
N ARG A 42 -5.25 11.88 -15.64
CA ARG A 42 -6.60 11.94 -16.23
C ARG A 42 -6.48 12.42 -17.68
N PRO A 43 -6.26 11.50 -18.64
CA PRO A 43 -6.08 11.92 -20.05
C PRO A 43 -7.36 12.48 -20.67
N ALA A 44 -8.51 12.13 -20.12
CA ALA A 44 -9.79 12.67 -20.55
C ALA A 44 -10.60 13.08 -19.34
N LEU A 45 -11.19 14.27 -19.37
CA LEU A 45 -12.01 14.76 -18.26
C LEU A 45 -13.44 14.26 -18.44
N VAL A 46 -13.60 12.97 -18.31
CA VAL A 46 -14.89 12.27 -18.50
C VAL A 46 -15.27 11.62 -17.20
N ASP A 47 -16.52 11.74 -16.85
CA ASP A 47 -17.06 11.17 -15.61
C ASP A 47 -17.41 9.70 -15.82
N ASP A 48 -16.40 8.84 -15.90
CA ASP A 48 -16.53 7.43 -16.17
C ASP A 48 -15.44 6.68 -15.39
N LEU A 49 -15.84 5.68 -14.62
CA LEU A 49 -14.91 4.89 -13.82
C LEU A 49 -13.79 4.27 -14.66
N ALA A 50 -14.07 3.94 -15.91
CA ALA A 50 -13.06 3.38 -16.81
C ALA A 50 -11.89 4.33 -17.12
N THR A 51 -12.00 5.62 -16.78
CA THR A 51 -10.98 6.63 -17.03
C THR A 51 -10.14 6.95 -15.79
N THR A 52 -10.29 6.19 -14.73
CA THR A 52 -9.57 6.44 -13.48
C THR A 52 -9.24 5.11 -12.78
N VAL A 53 -8.83 5.19 -11.52
CA VAL A 53 -8.51 4.01 -10.70
C VAL A 53 -9.75 3.60 -9.91
N ASP A 54 -10.08 2.33 -9.99
CA ASP A 54 -11.09 1.72 -9.12
C ASP A 54 -10.43 1.47 -7.76
N TYR A 55 -10.58 2.40 -6.83
CA TYR A 55 -9.91 2.28 -5.53
C TYR A 55 -10.52 1.19 -4.64
N GLY A 56 -11.79 0.80 -4.87
CA GLY A 56 -12.36 -0.35 -4.15
C GLY A 56 -11.65 -1.65 -4.52
N GLY A 57 -11.45 -1.86 -5.82
CA GLY A 57 -10.68 -3.00 -6.29
C GLY A 57 -9.22 -2.95 -5.86
N LEU A 58 -8.65 -1.74 -5.82
CA LEU A 58 -7.30 -1.56 -5.30
C LEU A 58 -7.22 -1.95 -3.82
N ALA A 59 -8.19 -1.52 -3.01
CA ALA A 59 -8.20 -1.87 -1.59
C ALA A 59 -8.20 -3.39 -1.40
N ASP A 60 -9.02 -4.12 -2.17
CA ASP A 60 -9.04 -5.58 -2.12
C ASP A 60 -7.68 -6.18 -2.47
N ALA A 61 -7.02 -5.64 -3.48
CA ALA A 61 -5.71 -6.11 -3.90
C ALA A 61 -4.64 -5.86 -2.83
N LEU A 62 -4.70 -4.71 -2.16
CA LEU A 62 -3.76 -4.38 -1.08
C LEU A 62 -3.95 -5.32 0.11
N VAL A 63 -5.19 -5.62 0.48
CA VAL A 63 -5.47 -6.60 1.55
C VAL A 63 -4.89 -7.96 1.17
N ALA A 64 -5.13 -8.41 -0.05
CA ALA A 64 -4.60 -9.70 -0.52
C ALA A 64 -3.07 -9.72 -0.46
N ASP A 65 -2.41 -8.61 -0.80
CA ASP A 65 -0.95 -8.51 -0.72
C ASP A 65 -0.43 -8.63 0.71
N VAL A 66 -1.13 -8.04 1.67
CA VAL A 66 -0.73 -8.13 3.09
C VAL A 66 -0.90 -9.57 3.59
N GLU A 67 -1.95 -10.25 3.13
CA GLU A 67 -2.31 -11.58 3.64
C GLU A 67 -1.46 -12.70 3.06
N ARG A 68 -0.78 -12.49 1.95
CA ARG A 68 -0.05 -13.55 1.25
C ARG A 68 1.45 -13.52 1.51
N ASP A 69 2.09 -14.65 1.27
CA ASP A 69 3.55 -14.80 1.14
C ASP A 69 4.34 -13.99 2.16
N PRO A 70 4.43 -14.46 3.40
CA PRO A 70 5.13 -13.73 4.46
C PRO A 70 6.56 -13.35 4.09
N VAL A 71 6.93 -12.12 4.46
CA VAL A 71 8.29 -11.59 4.27
C VAL A 71 8.85 -11.17 5.61
N ASP A 72 10.17 -11.04 5.69
CA ASP A 72 10.84 -10.63 6.93
C ASP A 72 10.68 -9.14 7.21
N LEU A 73 10.77 -8.33 6.16
CA LEU A 73 10.87 -6.88 6.30
C LEU A 73 9.60 -6.19 5.82
N ILE A 74 9.13 -5.21 6.58
CA ILE A 74 8.00 -4.40 6.12
C ILE A 74 8.38 -3.51 4.95
N GLU A 75 9.67 -3.24 4.74
CA GLU A 75 10.16 -2.59 3.53
C GLU A 75 9.81 -3.41 2.29
N THR A 76 10.01 -4.72 2.35
CA THR A 76 9.66 -5.63 1.26
C THR A 76 8.16 -5.63 1.01
N LEU A 77 7.37 -5.63 2.09
CA LEU A 77 5.92 -5.55 1.97
C LEU A 77 5.50 -4.22 1.32
N ALA A 78 6.09 -3.11 1.75
CA ALA A 78 5.77 -1.79 1.19
C ALA A 78 6.08 -1.74 -0.32
N GLU A 79 7.19 -2.35 -0.73
CA GLU A 79 7.56 -2.42 -2.15
C GLU A 79 6.57 -3.25 -2.95
N ARG A 80 6.10 -4.36 -2.40
CA ARG A 80 5.06 -5.19 -3.02
C ARG A 80 3.78 -4.39 -3.24
N LEU A 81 3.36 -3.67 -2.21
CA LEU A 81 2.13 -2.87 -2.26
C LEU A 81 2.26 -1.72 -3.26
N ALA A 82 3.42 -1.07 -3.31
CA ALA A 82 3.66 0.00 -4.28
C ALA A 82 3.60 -0.53 -5.72
N ALA A 83 4.15 -1.72 -5.96
CA ALA A 83 4.09 -2.35 -7.27
C ALA A 83 2.64 -2.64 -7.68
N THR A 84 1.82 -3.11 -6.75
CA THR A 84 0.39 -3.35 -7.00
C THR A 84 -0.31 -2.04 -7.39
N CYS A 85 -0.03 -0.95 -6.69
CA CYS A 85 -0.59 0.35 -7.03
C CYS A 85 -0.18 0.80 -8.43
N LEU A 86 1.11 0.67 -8.77
CA LEU A 86 1.61 1.07 -10.09
C LEU A 86 1.05 0.22 -11.23
N GLY A 87 0.59 -0.99 -10.93
CA GLY A 87 -0.03 -1.85 -11.93
C GLY A 87 -1.43 -1.41 -12.33
N ARG A 88 -2.02 -0.46 -11.62
CA ARG A 88 -3.35 0.04 -11.96
C ARG A 88 -3.26 1.04 -13.11
N PRO A 89 -4.27 1.09 -13.99
CA PRO A 89 -4.28 2.03 -15.11
C PRO A 89 -4.16 3.47 -14.63
N PHE A 90 -3.44 4.29 -15.38
CA PHE A 90 -3.31 5.73 -15.17
C PHE A 90 -2.49 6.16 -13.96
N VAL A 91 -1.95 5.23 -13.18
CA VAL A 91 -1.12 5.57 -12.02
C VAL A 91 0.28 5.91 -12.50
N GLU A 92 0.72 7.15 -12.21
CA GLU A 92 2.06 7.62 -12.55
C GLU A 92 3.04 7.40 -11.41
N ARG A 93 2.56 7.53 -10.17
CA ARG A 93 3.39 7.47 -8.99
C ARG A 93 2.55 6.94 -7.84
N ALA A 94 3.15 6.10 -7.01
CA ALA A 94 2.50 5.57 -5.80
C ALA A 94 3.41 5.74 -4.61
N THR A 95 2.87 6.22 -3.51
CA THR A 95 3.54 6.29 -2.21
C THR A 95 2.72 5.45 -1.26
N VAL A 96 3.34 4.40 -0.73
CA VAL A 96 2.67 3.48 0.18
C VAL A 96 3.34 3.57 1.54
N THR A 97 2.55 3.72 2.59
CA THR A 97 3.02 3.66 3.97
C THR A 97 2.43 2.43 4.64
N VAL A 98 3.30 1.61 5.19
CA VAL A 98 2.90 0.44 5.99
C VAL A 98 3.12 0.77 7.45
N HIS A 99 2.07 0.62 8.24
CA HIS A 99 2.11 0.79 9.69
C HIS A 99 2.16 -0.58 10.36
N LYS A 100 3.04 -0.73 11.32
CA LYS A 100 3.17 -1.95 12.13
C LYS A 100 3.04 -1.56 13.60
N PRO A 101 1.82 -1.24 14.06
CA PRO A 101 1.62 -0.69 15.39
C PRO A 101 1.96 -1.66 16.53
N ASN A 102 1.94 -2.96 16.23
CA ASN A 102 2.25 -3.98 17.22
C ASN A 102 3.65 -4.57 17.02
N ALA A 103 4.56 -3.79 16.42
CA ALA A 103 5.94 -4.24 16.23
C ALA A 103 6.56 -4.66 17.57
N PRO A 104 7.31 -5.77 17.61
CA PRO A 104 7.89 -6.26 18.85
C PRO A 104 9.13 -5.44 19.24
N ILE A 105 8.89 -4.33 19.91
CA ILE A 105 9.93 -3.40 20.34
C ILE A 105 9.94 -3.37 21.87
N GLY A 106 11.12 -3.40 22.46
CA GLY A 106 11.28 -3.52 23.93
C GLY A 106 11.09 -2.23 24.71
N VAL A 107 10.64 -1.16 24.11
CA VAL A 107 10.38 0.13 24.77
C VAL A 107 9.00 0.64 24.39
N PRO A 108 8.40 1.52 25.21
CA PRO A 108 7.14 2.16 24.83
C PRO A 108 7.30 2.95 23.52
N PHE A 109 6.36 2.80 22.60
CA PHE A 109 6.39 3.52 21.32
C PHE A 109 4.96 3.62 20.78
N GLY A 110 4.76 4.49 19.78
CA GLY A 110 3.45 4.66 19.17
C GLY A 110 3.25 3.74 17.98
N ASP A 111 4.17 3.78 17.01
CA ASP A 111 4.00 3.08 15.75
C ASP A 111 5.36 2.91 15.07
N VAL A 112 5.42 1.98 14.14
CA VAL A 112 6.55 1.88 13.20
C VAL A 112 5.98 1.96 11.80
N THR A 113 6.51 2.85 10.99
CA THR A 113 6.05 2.99 9.60
C THR A 113 7.21 2.91 8.64
N VAL A 114 6.92 2.35 7.47
CA VAL A 114 7.85 2.39 6.34
C VAL A 114 7.08 2.94 5.14
N THR A 115 7.67 3.90 4.47
CA THR A 115 7.07 4.52 3.29
C THR A 115 7.93 4.22 2.07
N CYS A 116 7.30 3.72 1.03
CA CYS A 116 7.94 3.42 -0.25
C CYS A 116 7.28 4.25 -1.34
N THR A 117 8.08 4.97 -2.11
CA THR A 117 7.59 5.74 -3.25
C THR A 117 8.18 5.16 -4.53
N ARG A 118 7.32 4.87 -5.49
CA ARG A 118 7.73 4.39 -6.81
C ARG A 118 6.93 5.10 -7.88
N ARG A 119 7.55 5.26 -9.03
CA ARG A 119 6.88 5.89 -10.18
C ARG A 119 7.12 5.07 -11.43
N ASN A 120 6.19 5.18 -12.35
CA ASN A 120 6.35 4.62 -13.68
C ASN A 120 7.26 5.54 -14.50
N LEU A 121 8.15 4.93 -15.26
CA LEU A 121 9.07 5.69 -16.12
C LEU A 121 8.53 5.83 -17.53
#